data_f0805daa91f7ad9b20803cedc5c7461f
#
_entry.id   f0805daa91f7ad9b20803cedc5c7461f
#
_cell.length_a   1.000
_cell.length_b   1.000
_cell.length_c   1.000
_cell.angle_alpha   90.00
_cell.angle_beta   90.00
_cell.angle_gamma   90.00
#
_symmetry.space_group_name_H-M   'P 1'
#
loop_
_entity.id
_entity.type
_entity.pdbx_description
1 polymer ?
#
loop_
_entity_poly.entity_id
_entity_poly.type
_entity_poly.pdbx_seq_one_letter_code
_entity_poly.pdbx_strand_id
1 'polypeptide(L)'
;MQYELKTQVIEPQRQTFTHIAKRYGDKPASRYTEGSIDVQPKEHFQYRPTWDPTREIFDDSYSVFRLTDPYSYLDPRQYYYAPYVTARSGHHEAFATSLEYIEARGLLERLPDGWRSVLTELVLPLRHLESAGQLILCGMARFGWGGTVTQAAAYSAFDRVGNAQVLSRVGIALGGGTADLLAEAKEHWLQDAPLQGLRRMAEETIVETDWGLALLRLDAVDRLVYDLLYQHLDDQAVVSGAPAYSLVAQHMASWFADNRRWIDALYTAWREDPELGATNAALLAEHGAAAVDTALEVVTPFAARIDELLGGSSAVDRITMTAAEVRTAHTGAAA
;
A
#
# COMPACT_ATOMS: atom_id res chain seq x y z
N MET A 1 -4.32 45.94 -25.48
CA MET A 1 -5.65 45.32 -25.58
C MET A 1 -5.58 44.06 -24.74
N GLN A 2 -6.21 44.06 -23.56
CA GLN A 2 -6.25 42.90 -22.67
C GLN A 2 -7.48 42.06 -23.08
N TYR A 3 -7.28 40.88 -23.60
CA TYR A 3 -8.36 39.97 -23.91
C TYR A 3 -8.81 39.28 -22.61
N GLU A 4 -9.94 39.69 -22.05
CA GLU A 4 -10.63 38.92 -21.04
C GLU A 4 -11.23 37.68 -21.71
N LEU A 5 -10.68 36.50 -21.45
CA LEU A 5 -11.32 35.25 -21.76
C LEU A 5 -12.54 35.08 -20.81
N LYS A 6 -13.70 35.49 -21.27
CA LYS A 6 -14.95 35.13 -20.61
C LYS A 6 -15.15 33.63 -20.77
N THR A 7 -14.87 32.87 -19.72
CA THR A 7 -15.28 31.47 -19.65
C THR A 7 -16.81 31.43 -19.63
N GLN A 8 -17.38 30.99 -20.71
CA GLN A 8 -18.83 30.76 -20.77
C GLN A 8 -19.13 29.53 -19.91
N VAL A 9 -19.85 29.73 -18.82
CA VAL A 9 -20.34 28.60 -18.02
C VAL A 9 -21.47 27.96 -18.82
N ILE A 10 -21.20 26.81 -19.39
CA ILE A 10 -22.21 25.98 -20.08
C ILE A 10 -22.87 25.12 -18.99
N GLU A 11 -24.14 25.39 -18.72
CA GLU A 11 -24.93 24.54 -17.83
C GLU A 11 -25.16 23.19 -18.51
N PRO A 12 -24.81 22.05 -17.84
CA PRO A 12 -25.03 20.74 -18.42
C PRO A 12 -26.54 20.46 -18.53
N GLN A 13 -26.95 19.81 -19.63
CA GLN A 13 -28.33 19.38 -19.80
C GLN A 13 -28.79 18.37 -18.73
N ARG A 14 -27.84 17.66 -18.15
CA ARG A 14 -28.04 16.70 -17.07
C ARG A 14 -27.03 16.94 -15.98
N GLN A 15 -27.50 17.03 -14.73
CA GLN A 15 -26.67 17.29 -13.56
C GLN A 15 -25.87 16.06 -13.13
N THR A 16 -26.37 14.85 -13.38
CA THR A 16 -25.72 13.58 -13.03
C THR A 16 -26.28 12.41 -13.86
N PHE A 17 -25.61 11.28 -13.87
CA PHE A 17 -26.10 10.06 -14.51
C PHE A 17 -27.28 9.44 -13.77
N THR A 18 -28.19 8.78 -14.49
CA THR A 18 -29.44 8.24 -13.91
C THR A 18 -29.19 7.26 -12.75
N HIS A 19 -28.17 6.38 -12.85
CA HIS A 19 -27.84 5.44 -11.78
C HIS A 19 -27.30 6.14 -10.53
N ILE A 20 -26.53 7.22 -10.71
CA ILE A 20 -26.06 8.06 -9.60
C ILE A 20 -27.23 8.81 -8.97
N ALA A 21 -28.12 9.41 -9.78
CA ALA A 21 -29.30 10.11 -9.29
C ALA A 21 -30.24 9.19 -8.48
N LYS A 22 -30.40 7.95 -8.88
CA LYS A 22 -31.16 6.95 -8.11
C LYS A 22 -30.57 6.68 -6.72
N ARG A 23 -29.27 6.78 -6.58
CA ARG A 23 -28.54 6.51 -5.32
C ARG A 23 -28.44 7.74 -4.42
N TYR A 24 -28.13 8.90 -5.00
CA TYR A 24 -27.77 10.13 -4.27
C TYR A 24 -28.72 11.32 -4.53
N GLY A 25 -29.77 11.13 -5.33
CA GLY A 25 -30.67 12.20 -5.77
C GLY A 25 -30.10 13.03 -6.92
N ASP A 26 -30.83 14.07 -7.33
CA ASP A 26 -30.51 14.92 -8.49
C ASP A 26 -29.39 15.95 -8.23
N LYS A 27 -28.63 15.81 -7.16
CA LYS A 27 -27.48 16.66 -6.90
C LYS A 27 -26.36 16.38 -7.90
N PRO A 28 -25.59 17.40 -8.29
CA PRO A 28 -24.43 17.18 -9.13
C PRO A 28 -23.48 16.17 -8.49
N ALA A 29 -23.13 15.11 -9.22
CA ALA A 29 -22.20 14.10 -8.76
C ALA A 29 -20.73 14.58 -8.95
N SER A 30 -19.84 14.13 -8.06
CA SER A 30 -18.42 14.32 -8.25
C SER A 30 -17.92 13.41 -9.40
N ARG A 31 -16.81 13.78 -10.03
CA ARG A 31 -16.16 12.94 -11.04
C ARG A 31 -15.71 11.59 -10.47
N TYR A 32 -15.36 11.55 -9.19
CA TYR A 32 -15.05 10.31 -8.49
C TYR A 32 -16.28 9.40 -8.47
N THR A 33 -17.44 9.93 -8.06
CA THR A 33 -18.71 9.18 -8.01
C THR A 33 -19.09 8.65 -9.38
N GLU A 34 -19.03 9.51 -10.41
CA GLU A 34 -19.35 9.13 -11.79
C GLU A 34 -18.41 8.07 -12.38
N GLY A 35 -17.14 8.12 -12.01
CA GLY A 35 -16.12 7.18 -12.51
C GLY A 35 -15.98 5.89 -11.70
N SER A 36 -16.69 5.75 -10.55
CA SER A 36 -16.50 4.62 -9.64
C SER A 36 -17.77 3.81 -9.39
N ILE A 37 -18.95 4.45 -9.39
CA ILE A 37 -20.21 3.81 -9.04
C ILE A 37 -20.81 3.06 -10.23
N ASP A 38 -21.17 1.79 -10.01
CA ASP A 38 -21.80 0.91 -10.99
C ASP A 38 -21.08 0.83 -12.35
N VAL A 39 -19.75 0.92 -12.35
CA VAL A 39 -18.92 0.83 -13.57
C VAL A 39 -18.47 -0.59 -13.89
N GLN A 40 -18.63 -1.54 -12.96
CA GLN A 40 -18.32 -2.95 -13.20
C GLN A 40 -19.43 -3.60 -14.05
N PRO A 41 -19.08 -4.35 -15.12
CA PRO A 41 -20.08 -5.04 -15.93
C PRO A 41 -20.73 -6.18 -15.12
N LYS A 42 -22.05 -6.21 -15.08
CA LYS A 42 -22.85 -7.24 -14.36
C LYS A 42 -23.45 -8.27 -15.28
N GLU A 43 -23.60 -7.95 -16.58
CA GLU A 43 -24.25 -8.79 -17.57
C GLU A 43 -23.41 -8.89 -18.85
N HIS A 44 -23.55 -9.99 -19.56
CA HIS A 44 -22.88 -10.22 -20.85
C HIS A 44 -21.35 -10.14 -20.80
N PHE A 45 -20.75 -10.31 -19.64
CA PHE A 45 -19.29 -10.32 -19.50
C PHE A 45 -18.75 -11.71 -19.87
N GLN A 46 -17.90 -11.75 -20.93
CA GLN A 46 -17.50 -13.00 -21.56
C GLN A 46 -16.21 -13.61 -20.98
N TYR A 47 -15.44 -12.85 -20.22
CA TYR A 47 -14.11 -13.25 -19.77
C TYR A 47 -14.13 -13.70 -18.29
N ARG A 48 -14.46 -14.97 -18.08
CA ARG A 48 -14.32 -15.63 -16.77
C ARG A 48 -12.87 -15.97 -16.48
N PRO A 49 -12.49 -16.08 -15.18
CA PRO A 49 -11.16 -16.55 -14.82
C PRO A 49 -10.93 -17.96 -15.38
N THR A 50 -9.79 -18.19 -16.00
CA THR A 50 -9.48 -19.51 -16.60
C THR A 50 -9.27 -20.60 -15.54
N TRP A 51 -8.91 -20.21 -14.31
CA TRP A 51 -8.71 -21.11 -13.18
C TRP A 51 -9.97 -21.38 -12.36
N ASP A 52 -11.02 -20.60 -12.54
CA ASP A 52 -12.32 -20.80 -11.90
C ASP A 52 -13.46 -20.38 -12.85
N PRO A 53 -13.85 -21.26 -13.76
CA PRO A 53 -14.92 -20.97 -14.72
C PRO A 53 -16.32 -20.98 -14.09
N THR A 54 -16.43 -21.30 -12.81
CA THR A 54 -17.73 -21.40 -12.10
C THR A 54 -18.21 -20.05 -11.58
N ARG A 55 -17.33 -19.07 -11.43
CA ARG A 55 -17.64 -17.72 -10.92
C ARG A 55 -17.44 -16.64 -11.99
N GLU A 56 -18.22 -15.58 -11.89
CA GLU A 56 -18.03 -14.37 -12.70
C GLU A 56 -16.86 -13.54 -12.15
N ILE A 57 -16.38 -12.53 -12.89
CA ILE A 57 -15.21 -11.75 -12.46
C ILE A 57 -15.53 -10.88 -11.25
N PHE A 58 -16.61 -10.16 -11.26
CA PHE A 58 -17.01 -9.24 -10.18
C PHE A 58 -18.08 -9.90 -9.29
N ASP A 59 -17.73 -11.04 -8.74
CA ASP A 59 -18.59 -11.84 -7.88
C ASP A 59 -18.23 -11.57 -6.41
N ASP A 60 -19.23 -11.39 -5.56
CA ASP A 60 -19.03 -11.11 -4.14
C ASP A 60 -18.41 -12.29 -3.38
N SER A 61 -18.48 -13.50 -3.94
CA SER A 61 -17.93 -14.73 -3.34
C SER A 61 -16.40 -14.86 -3.46
N TYR A 62 -15.70 -13.93 -4.11
CA TYR A 62 -14.23 -13.91 -4.13
C TYR A 62 -13.59 -13.43 -2.83
N SER A 63 -14.36 -13.06 -1.83
CA SER A 63 -13.88 -12.80 -0.49
C SER A 63 -14.88 -13.24 0.57
N VAL A 64 -14.37 -13.64 1.72
CA VAL A 64 -15.20 -13.82 2.94
C VAL A 64 -15.73 -12.50 3.46
N PHE A 65 -15.04 -11.39 3.18
CA PHE A 65 -15.49 -10.03 3.53
C PHE A 65 -16.41 -9.48 2.46
N ARG A 66 -17.61 -9.11 2.87
CA ARG A 66 -18.65 -8.61 1.95
C ARG A 66 -19.29 -7.36 2.47
N LEU A 67 -19.83 -6.58 1.55
CA LEU A 67 -20.72 -5.45 1.84
C LEU A 67 -22.11 -5.76 1.26
N THR A 68 -23.16 -5.47 1.98
CA THR A 68 -24.54 -5.55 1.48
C THR A 68 -24.71 -4.67 0.23
N ASP A 69 -24.13 -3.48 0.27
CA ASP A 69 -23.94 -2.60 -0.89
C ASP A 69 -22.44 -2.33 -1.07
N PRO A 70 -21.80 -2.79 -2.18
CA PRO A 70 -20.38 -2.56 -2.41
C PRO A 70 -19.99 -1.09 -2.48
N TYR A 71 -20.97 -0.21 -2.74
CA TYR A 71 -20.77 1.23 -2.82
C TYR A 71 -21.08 1.98 -1.51
N SER A 72 -21.32 1.27 -0.41
CA SER A 72 -21.27 1.85 0.94
C SER A 72 -19.83 2.26 1.31
N TYR A 73 -18.82 1.59 0.72
CA TYR A 73 -17.42 2.00 0.78
C TYR A 73 -17.10 3.05 -0.30
N LEU A 74 -16.52 4.17 0.11
CA LEU A 74 -15.93 5.18 -0.78
C LEU A 74 -14.50 5.47 -0.31
N ASP A 75 -13.55 5.51 -1.25
CA ASP A 75 -12.17 5.91 -0.95
C ASP A 75 -12.16 7.37 -0.45
N PRO A 76 -11.74 7.64 0.80
CA PRO A 76 -11.72 9.00 1.34
C PRO A 76 -10.75 9.93 0.60
N ARG A 77 -9.80 9.39 -0.17
CA ARG A 77 -8.91 10.18 -1.04
C ARG A 77 -9.62 10.61 -2.32
N GLN A 78 -10.72 9.95 -2.68
CA GLN A 78 -11.51 10.18 -3.90
C GLN A 78 -10.65 10.18 -5.17
N TYR A 79 -9.68 9.27 -5.22
CA TYR A 79 -8.81 9.15 -6.38
C TYR A 79 -9.57 8.62 -7.59
N TYR A 80 -9.57 9.42 -8.63
CA TYR A 80 -9.74 9.03 -10.02
C TYR A 80 -8.49 9.52 -10.79
N TYR A 81 -8.39 9.28 -12.08
CA TYR A 81 -7.14 9.46 -12.81
C TYR A 81 -6.43 10.81 -12.54
N ALA A 82 -7.12 11.96 -12.68
CA ALA A 82 -6.48 13.26 -12.57
C ALA A 82 -5.97 13.58 -11.15
N PRO A 83 -6.78 13.48 -10.05
CA PRO A 83 -6.27 13.71 -8.70
C PRO A 83 -5.16 12.75 -8.31
N TYR A 84 -5.27 11.47 -8.70
CA TYR A 84 -4.22 10.49 -8.44
C TYR A 84 -2.90 10.89 -9.08
N VAL A 85 -2.90 11.16 -10.40
CA VAL A 85 -1.68 11.54 -11.13
C VAL A 85 -1.08 12.83 -10.56
N THR A 86 -1.91 13.83 -10.25
CA THR A 86 -1.43 15.09 -9.64
C THR A 86 -0.78 14.85 -8.28
N ALA A 87 -1.41 14.05 -7.42
CA ALA A 87 -0.87 13.74 -6.10
C ALA A 87 0.46 12.98 -6.20
N ARG A 88 0.55 11.99 -7.10
CA ARG A 88 1.76 11.18 -7.25
C ARG A 88 2.88 11.89 -8.00
N SER A 89 2.57 12.76 -8.98
CA SER A 89 3.58 13.63 -9.59
C SER A 89 4.28 14.49 -8.54
N GLY A 90 3.50 15.23 -7.72
CA GLY A 90 4.07 16.05 -6.67
C GLY A 90 4.88 15.25 -5.65
N HIS A 91 4.42 14.05 -5.30
CA HIS A 91 5.14 13.17 -4.38
C HIS A 91 6.50 12.71 -4.95
N HIS A 92 6.52 12.28 -6.22
CA HIS A 92 7.77 11.87 -6.88
C HIS A 92 8.71 13.03 -7.18
N GLU A 93 8.20 14.22 -7.48
CA GLU A 93 9.00 15.43 -7.65
C GLU A 93 9.70 15.83 -6.33
N ALA A 94 8.98 15.73 -5.20
CA ALA A 94 9.56 15.98 -3.88
C ALA A 94 10.68 14.96 -3.57
N PHE A 95 10.47 13.67 -3.88
CA PHE A 95 11.52 12.66 -3.75
C PHE A 95 12.73 12.96 -4.63
N ALA A 96 12.52 13.33 -5.90
CA ALA A 96 13.60 13.67 -6.82
C ALA A 96 14.46 14.82 -6.27
N THR A 97 13.83 15.87 -5.75
CA THR A 97 14.51 16.99 -5.10
C THR A 97 15.33 16.55 -3.89
N SER A 98 14.77 15.65 -3.05
CA SER A 98 15.50 15.11 -1.90
C SER A 98 16.70 14.26 -2.33
N LEU A 99 16.54 13.43 -3.36
CA LEU A 99 17.63 12.59 -3.88
C LEU A 99 18.75 13.42 -4.50
N GLU A 100 18.42 14.46 -5.29
CA GLU A 100 19.40 15.42 -5.82
C GLU A 100 20.18 16.11 -4.69
N TYR A 101 19.51 16.49 -3.61
CA TYR A 101 20.19 17.06 -2.43
C TYR A 101 21.14 16.05 -1.78
N ILE A 102 20.71 14.80 -1.62
CA ILE A 102 21.50 13.71 -1.05
C ILE A 102 22.79 13.51 -1.88
N GLU A 103 22.65 13.40 -3.21
CA GLU A 103 23.77 13.20 -4.14
C GLU A 103 24.71 14.42 -4.16
N ALA A 104 24.18 15.63 -4.30
CA ALA A 104 24.99 16.86 -4.34
C ALA A 104 25.80 17.10 -3.06
N ARG A 105 25.39 16.53 -1.95
CA ARG A 105 26.09 16.62 -0.66
C ARG A 105 26.92 15.40 -0.32
N GLY A 106 26.92 14.34 -1.13
CA GLY A 106 27.62 13.10 -0.87
C GLY A 106 27.17 12.45 0.44
N LEU A 107 25.84 12.47 0.74
CA LEU A 107 25.33 11.97 2.01
C LEU A 107 25.30 10.43 2.05
N LEU A 108 25.19 9.77 0.91
CA LEU A 108 25.22 8.31 0.82
C LEU A 108 26.62 7.74 1.09
N GLU A 109 27.67 8.43 0.63
CA GLU A 109 29.05 8.03 0.88
C GLU A 109 29.47 8.21 2.34
N ARG A 110 28.74 9.04 3.09
CA ARG A 110 29.01 9.33 4.50
C ARG A 110 28.16 8.52 5.46
N LEU A 111 27.34 7.62 4.96
CA LEU A 111 26.55 6.73 5.82
C LEU A 111 27.50 5.91 6.70
N PRO A 112 27.23 5.81 8.01
CA PRO A 112 27.92 4.83 8.86
C PRO A 112 27.73 3.41 8.34
N ASP A 113 28.72 2.55 8.51
CA ASP A 113 28.75 1.19 7.93
C ASP A 113 27.47 0.39 8.25
N GLY A 114 27.01 0.41 9.50
CA GLY A 114 25.76 -0.27 9.88
C GLY A 114 24.53 0.22 9.11
N TRP A 115 24.41 1.54 8.90
CA TRP A 115 23.32 2.12 8.11
C TRP A 115 23.43 1.80 6.62
N ARG A 116 24.67 1.75 6.11
CA ARG A 116 24.90 1.30 4.74
C ARG A 116 24.46 -0.16 4.57
N SER A 117 24.84 -1.04 5.50
CA SER A 117 24.40 -2.45 5.49
C SER A 117 22.90 -2.59 5.62
N VAL A 118 22.24 -1.82 6.49
CA VAL A 118 20.77 -1.80 6.57
C VAL A 118 20.15 -1.46 5.20
N LEU A 119 20.65 -0.44 4.51
CA LEU A 119 20.15 -0.10 3.18
C LEU A 119 20.38 -1.23 2.18
N THR A 120 21.60 -1.76 2.06
CA THR A 120 21.97 -2.71 1.00
C THR A 120 21.43 -4.10 1.23
N GLU A 121 21.49 -4.61 2.47
CA GLU A 121 21.11 -5.98 2.81
C GLU A 121 19.61 -6.15 3.09
N LEU A 122 18.92 -5.07 3.54
CA LEU A 122 17.56 -5.18 4.04
C LEU A 122 16.56 -4.28 3.30
N VAL A 123 16.89 -2.99 3.12
CA VAL A 123 15.89 -2.03 2.53
C VAL A 123 15.80 -2.17 1.01
N LEU A 124 16.91 -2.19 0.29
CA LEU A 124 16.90 -2.35 -1.18
C LEU A 124 16.25 -3.66 -1.65
N PRO A 125 16.42 -4.82 -0.96
CA PRO A 125 15.70 -6.05 -1.27
C PRO A 125 14.17 -5.91 -1.22
N LEU A 126 13.63 -5.01 -0.38
CA LEU A 126 12.17 -4.82 -0.25
C LEU A 126 11.49 -4.29 -1.52
N ARG A 127 12.26 -3.82 -2.53
CA ARG A 127 11.67 -3.56 -3.86
C ARG A 127 10.97 -4.80 -4.44
N HIS A 128 11.36 -6.01 -4.02
CA HIS A 128 10.69 -7.25 -4.39
C HIS A 128 9.41 -7.48 -3.59
N LEU A 129 9.36 -7.05 -2.33
CA LEU A 129 8.12 -7.01 -1.54
C LEU A 129 7.12 -5.99 -2.13
N GLU A 130 7.60 -4.83 -2.58
CA GLU A 130 6.75 -3.86 -3.30
C GLU A 130 6.19 -4.46 -4.60
N SER A 131 7.00 -5.21 -5.34
CA SER A 131 6.55 -5.91 -6.55
C SER A 131 5.50 -7.00 -6.23
N ALA A 132 5.66 -7.73 -5.13
CA ALA A 132 4.66 -8.69 -4.66
C ALA A 132 3.37 -7.98 -4.24
N GLY A 133 3.47 -6.87 -3.51
CA GLY A 133 2.32 -6.03 -3.12
C GLY A 133 1.56 -5.51 -4.35
N GLN A 134 2.26 -5.14 -5.42
CA GLN A 134 1.63 -4.79 -6.70
C GLN A 134 0.79 -5.96 -7.25
N LEU A 135 1.33 -7.17 -7.30
CA LEU A 135 0.61 -8.33 -7.84
C LEU A 135 -0.62 -8.69 -7.00
N ILE A 136 -0.50 -8.64 -5.67
CA ILE A 136 -1.61 -8.87 -4.73
C ILE A 136 -2.73 -7.85 -4.98
N LEU A 137 -2.40 -6.57 -5.07
CA LEU A 137 -3.36 -5.50 -5.31
C LEU A 137 -3.96 -5.53 -6.72
N CYS A 138 -3.21 -6.01 -7.73
CA CYS A 138 -3.75 -6.31 -9.06
C CYS A 138 -4.80 -7.43 -9.00
N GLY A 139 -4.58 -8.46 -8.18
CA GLY A 139 -5.58 -9.50 -7.89
C GLY A 139 -6.86 -8.91 -7.31
N MET A 140 -6.73 -8.05 -6.30
CA MET A 140 -7.86 -7.34 -5.71
C MET A 140 -8.55 -6.39 -6.72
N ALA A 141 -7.81 -5.66 -7.54
CA ALA A 141 -8.37 -4.81 -8.59
C ALA A 141 -9.13 -5.61 -9.65
N ARG A 142 -8.74 -6.87 -9.88
CA ARG A 142 -9.35 -7.78 -10.86
C ARG A 142 -10.63 -8.43 -10.34
N PHE A 143 -10.65 -8.85 -9.07
CA PHE A 143 -11.70 -9.71 -8.51
C PHE A 143 -12.53 -9.05 -7.42
N GLY A 144 -12.14 -7.86 -6.95
CA GLY A 144 -12.90 -7.12 -5.95
C GLY A 144 -14.30 -6.76 -6.45
N TRP A 145 -15.28 -6.81 -5.54
CA TRP A 145 -16.63 -6.44 -5.83
C TRP A 145 -16.92 -4.99 -5.43
N GLY A 146 -17.29 -4.17 -6.41
CA GLY A 146 -17.48 -2.73 -6.28
C GLY A 146 -16.37 -1.91 -6.95
N GLY A 147 -16.74 -1.00 -7.87
CA GLY A 147 -15.80 -0.16 -8.62
C GLY A 147 -14.93 0.72 -7.73
N THR A 148 -15.44 1.16 -6.58
CA THR A 148 -14.69 1.98 -5.60
C THR A 148 -13.54 1.21 -4.95
N VAL A 149 -13.76 -0.07 -4.62
CA VAL A 149 -12.76 -0.96 -4.04
C VAL A 149 -11.68 -1.28 -5.07
N THR A 150 -12.09 -1.72 -6.27
CA THR A 150 -11.13 -2.11 -7.32
C THR A 150 -10.30 -0.94 -7.82
N GLN A 151 -10.87 0.26 -7.85
CA GLN A 151 -10.16 1.49 -8.21
C GLN A 151 -9.11 1.87 -7.16
N ALA A 152 -9.43 1.80 -5.86
CA ALA A 152 -8.49 2.05 -4.79
C ALA A 152 -7.32 1.07 -4.81
N ALA A 153 -7.61 -0.23 -5.02
CA ALA A 153 -6.59 -1.27 -5.18
C ALA A 153 -5.70 -1.04 -6.40
N ALA A 154 -6.27 -0.66 -7.56
CA ALA A 154 -5.50 -0.40 -8.78
C ALA A 154 -4.52 0.76 -8.59
N TYR A 155 -4.94 1.88 -7.99
CA TYR A 155 -4.03 2.99 -7.71
C TYR A 155 -2.95 2.61 -6.69
N SER A 156 -3.29 1.83 -5.68
CA SER A 156 -2.30 1.33 -4.73
C SER A 156 -1.30 0.37 -5.40
N ALA A 157 -1.73 -0.44 -6.38
CA ALA A 157 -0.83 -1.28 -7.17
C ALA A 157 0.17 -0.43 -8.00
N PHE A 158 -0.28 0.68 -8.60
CA PHE A 158 0.62 1.61 -9.30
C PHE A 158 1.62 2.26 -8.34
N ASP A 159 1.18 2.62 -7.16
CA ASP A 159 2.04 3.19 -6.11
C ASP A 159 3.17 2.22 -5.72
N ARG A 160 2.87 0.92 -5.62
CA ARG A 160 3.90 -0.09 -5.32
C ARG A 160 5.01 -0.15 -6.38
N VAL A 161 4.67 -0.01 -7.65
CA VAL A 161 5.67 0.12 -8.71
C VAL A 161 6.53 1.37 -8.51
N GLY A 162 5.90 2.50 -8.14
CA GLY A 162 6.60 3.74 -7.81
C GLY A 162 7.57 3.58 -6.64
N ASN A 163 7.14 2.91 -5.56
CA ASN A 163 7.98 2.64 -4.39
C ASN A 163 9.18 1.74 -4.74
N ALA A 164 8.96 0.68 -5.53
CA ALA A 164 10.06 -0.15 -6.03
C ALA A 164 11.08 0.66 -6.86
N GLN A 165 10.61 1.64 -7.64
CA GLN A 165 11.48 2.55 -8.39
C GLN A 165 12.21 3.53 -7.46
N VAL A 166 11.57 4.04 -6.39
CA VAL A 166 12.23 4.87 -5.37
C VAL A 166 13.41 4.13 -4.76
N LEU A 167 13.18 2.90 -4.28
CA LEU A 167 14.25 2.06 -3.73
C LEU A 167 15.35 1.78 -4.77
N SER A 168 14.98 1.52 -6.02
CA SER A 168 15.95 1.29 -7.10
C SER A 168 16.81 2.52 -7.38
N ARG A 169 16.23 3.73 -7.37
CA ARG A 169 16.97 4.99 -7.55
C ARG A 169 17.96 5.23 -6.41
N VAL A 170 17.55 4.94 -5.16
CA VAL A 170 18.45 4.99 -4.00
C VAL A 170 19.63 4.03 -4.17
N GLY A 171 19.37 2.79 -4.60
CA GLY A 171 20.40 1.79 -4.85
C GLY A 171 21.37 2.19 -5.94
N ILE A 172 20.89 2.80 -7.04
CA ILE A 172 21.74 3.31 -8.12
C ILE A 172 22.61 4.47 -7.62
N ALA A 173 22.03 5.42 -6.89
CA ALA A 173 22.78 6.54 -6.32
C ALA A 173 23.84 6.07 -5.33
N LEU A 174 23.49 5.14 -4.41
CA LEU A 174 24.43 4.54 -3.45
C LEU A 174 25.55 3.73 -4.14
N GLY A 175 25.25 3.13 -5.31
CA GLY A 175 26.19 2.37 -6.16
C GLY A 175 26.98 3.24 -7.13
N GLY A 176 27.02 4.56 -6.96
CA GLY A 176 27.79 5.46 -7.82
C GLY A 176 27.30 5.51 -9.28
N GLY A 177 25.99 5.34 -9.50
CA GLY A 177 25.37 5.38 -10.82
C GLY A 177 25.29 4.03 -11.52
N THR A 178 25.67 2.91 -10.86
CA THR A 178 25.55 1.56 -11.40
C THR A 178 24.39 0.79 -10.78
N ALA A 179 23.97 -0.30 -11.41
CA ALA A 179 22.91 -1.19 -10.91
C ALA A 179 23.46 -2.38 -10.08
N ASP A 180 24.74 -2.41 -9.74
CA ASP A 180 25.38 -3.56 -9.10
C ASP A 180 24.76 -3.86 -7.73
N LEU A 181 24.53 -2.83 -6.90
CA LEU A 181 23.85 -2.99 -5.61
C LEU A 181 22.40 -3.49 -5.75
N LEU A 182 21.76 -3.26 -6.89
CA LEU A 182 20.44 -3.83 -7.14
C LEU A 182 20.49 -5.31 -7.48
N ALA A 183 21.56 -5.75 -8.13
CA ALA A 183 21.81 -7.17 -8.36
C ALA A 183 22.14 -7.89 -7.05
N GLU A 184 23.00 -7.31 -6.22
CA GLU A 184 23.31 -7.80 -4.87
C GLU A 184 22.04 -7.88 -3.99
N ALA A 185 21.23 -6.82 -3.97
CA ALA A 185 19.95 -6.78 -3.24
C ALA A 185 18.98 -7.87 -3.69
N LYS A 186 19.00 -8.25 -4.97
CA LYS A 186 18.23 -9.40 -5.45
C LYS A 186 18.75 -10.72 -4.87
N GLU A 187 20.06 -10.90 -4.78
CA GLU A 187 20.63 -12.10 -4.16
C GLU A 187 20.30 -12.16 -2.66
N HIS A 188 20.37 -11.02 -1.95
CA HIS A 188 19.91 -10.94 -0.55
C HIS A 188 18.44 -11.39 -0.42
N TRP A 189 17.54 -10.88 -1.27
CA TRP A 189 16.13 -11.30 -1.29
C TRP A 189 15.97 -12.80 -1.52
N LEU A 190 16.79 -13.38 -2.40
CA LEU A 190 16.68 -14.78 -2.79
C LEU A 190 17.31 -15.76 -1.80
N GLN A 191 18.32 -15.33 -1.03
CA GLN A 191 19.20 -16.26 -0.30
C GLN A 191 19.29 -15.97 1.20
N ASP A 192 19.15 -14.71 1.64
CA ASP A 192 19.48 -14.36 3.03
C ASP A 192 18.38 -14.78 3.99
N ALA A 193 18.76 -15.46 5.05
CA ALA A 193 17.86 -16.02 6.04
C ALA A 193 16.88 -15.00 6.64
N PRO A 194 17.27 -13.74 6.97
CA PRO A 194 16.34 -12.73 7.50
C PRO A 194 15.19 -12.34 6.57
N LEU A 195 15.34 -12.58 5.26
CA LEU A 195 14.34 -12.19 4.24
C LEU A 195 13.46 -13.36 3.78
N GLN A 196 13.83 -14.62 4.07
CA GLN A 196 13.11 -15.78 3.52
C GLN A 196 11.69 -15.92 4.06
N GLY A 197 11.44 -15.53 5.32
CA GLY A 197 10.09 -15.49 5.88
C GLY A 197 9.19 -14.51 5.13
N LEU A 198 9.67 -13.27 4.91
CA LEU A 198 8.97 -12.24 4.14
C LEU A 198 8.71 -12.68 2.70
N ARG A 199 9.72 -13.26 2.05
CA ARG A 199 9.60 -13.75 0.67
C ARG A 199 8.54 -14.85 0.57
N ARG A 200 8.59 -15.84 1.44
CA ARG A 200 7.62 -16.94 1.47
C ARG A 200 6.19 -16.41 1.67
N MET A 201 6.00 -15.54 2.65
CA MET A 201 4.70 -14.94 2.91
C MET A 201 4.19 -14.15 1.69
N ALA A 202 5.05 -13.38 1.01
CA ALA A 202 4.70 -12.66 -0.20
C ALA A 202 4.28 -13.63 -1.33
N GLU A 203 5.05 -14.70 -1.58
CA GLU A 203 4.75 -15.70 -2.60
C GLU A 203 3.45 -16.46 -2.29
N GLU A 204 3.18 -16.83 -1.04
CA GLU A 204 1.94 -17.46 -0.59
C GLU A 204 0.73 -16.52 -0.72
N THR A 205 0.92 -15.22 -0.47
CA THR A 205 -0.17 -14.23 -0.56
C THR A 205 -0.51 -13.89 -2.02
N ILE A 206 0.44 -13.90 -2.95
CA ILE A 206 0.18 -13.69 -4.39
C ILE A 206 -0.80 -14.74 -4.94
N VAL A 207 -0.76 -15.98 -4.43
CA VAL A 207 -1.62 -17.08 -4.89
C VAL A 207 -2.89 -17.24 -4.05
N GLU A 208 -3.10 -16.39 -3.04
CA GLU A 208 -4.34 -16.38 -2.27
C GLU A 208 -5.51 -15.93 -3.17
N THR A 209 -6.57 -16.72 -3.20
CA THR A 209 -7.72 -16.49 -4.07
C THR A 209 -8.75 -15.54 -3.45
N ASP A 210 -8.76 -15.41 -2.13
CA ASP A 210 -9.58 -14.43 -1.42
C ASP A 210 -8.83 -13.10 -1.33
N TRP A 211 -9.29 -12.12 -2.09
CA TRP A 211 -8.63 -10.80 -2.14
C TRP A 211 -8.66 -10.04 -0.81
N GLY A 212 -9.67 -10.27 0.03
CA GLY A 212 -9.75 -9.64 1.35
C GLY A 212 -8.74 -10.23 2.33
N LEU A 213 -8.57 -11.56 2.32
CA LEU A 213 -7.53 -12.22 3.11
C LEU A 213 -6.13 -11.87 2.61
N ALA A 214 -5.93 -11.78 1.29
CA ALA A 214 -4.67 -11.32 0.71
C ALA A 214 -4.34 -9.88 1.14
N LEU A 215 -5.33 -8.98 1.14
CA LEU A 215 -5.16 -7.62 1.63
C LEU A 215 -4.78 -7.57 3.11
N LEU A 216 -5.44 -8.38 3.98
CA LEU A 216 -5.11 -8.44 5.41
C LEU A 216 -3.66 -8.88 5.67
N ARG A 217 -3.19 -9.91 4.94
CA ARG A 217 -1.80 -10.40 5.06
C ARG A 217 -0.80 -9.35 4.62
N LEU A 218 -1.03 -8.71 3.47
CA LEU A 218 -0.18 -7.63 2.98
C LEU A 218 -0.16 -6.46 3.95
N ASP A 219 -1.33 -6.03 4.44
CA ASP A 219 -1.46 -4.92 5.36
C ASP A 219 -0.76 -5.17 6.70
N ALA A 220 -0.85 -6.37 7.24
CA ALA A 220 -0.19 -6.72 8.49
C ALA A 220 1.35 -6.60 8.37
N VAL A 221 1.93 -7.12 7.28
CA VAL A 221 3.37 -6.98 7.03
C VAL A 221 3.76 -5.53 6.79
N ASP A 222 3.00 -4.81 5.95
CA ASP A 222 3.28 -3.41 5.67
C ASP A 222 3.30 -2.56 6.94
N ARG A 223 2.35 -2.76 7.84
CA ARG A 223 2.30 -2.03 9.11
C ARG A 223 3.54 -2.25 9.96
N LEU A 224 4.06 -3.48 10.04
CA LEU A 224 5.26 -3.76 10.81
C LEU A 224 6.52 -3.22 10.11
N VAL A 225 6.67 -3.45 8.81
CA VAL A 225 7.85 -3.08 8.05
C VAL A 225 7.96 -1.56 7.88
N TYR A 226 6.85 -0.88 7.52
CA TYR A 226 6.88 0.57 7.29
C TYR A 226 7.03 1.36 8.60
N ASP A 227 6.38 0.91 9.68
CA ASP A 227 6.56 1.52 10.99
C ASP A 227 8.00 1.36 11.49
N LEU A 228 8.57 0.16 11.37
CA LEU A 228 9.96 -0.09 11.74
C LEU A 228 10.92 0.77 10.93
N LEU A 229 10.87 0.68 9.61
CA LEU A 229 11.88 1.28 8.74
C LEU A 229 11.71 2.80 8.59
N TYR A 230 10.48 3.26 8.44
CA TYR A 230 10.24 4.62 8.00
C TYR A 230 9.68 5.56 9.08
N GLN A 231 9.47 5.04 10.30
CA GLN A 231 9.18 5.84 11.48
C GLN A 231 10.23 5.60 12.57
N HIS A 232 10.31 4.39 13.13
CA HIS A 232 11.22 4.10 14.23
C HIS A 232 12.70 4.31 13.88
N LEU A 233 13.17 3.80 12.75
CA LEU A 233 14.55 4.00 12.31
C LEU A 233 14.81 5.41 11.77
N ASP A 234 13.79 6.15 11.30
CA ASP A 234 13.96 7.55 10.89
C ASP A 234 14.44 8.41 12.06
N ASP A 235 13.80 8.29 13.22
CA ASP A 235 14.20 9.00 14.44
C ASP A 235 15.66 8.70 14.84
N GLN A 236 16.08 7.44 14.68
CA GLN A 236 17.44 7.02 15.01
C GLN A 236 18.46 7.48 13.96
N ALA A 237 18.10 7.49 12.68
CA ALA A 237 18.98 7.88 11.58
C ALA A 237 19.47 9.32 11.74
N VAL A 238 18.62 10.24 12.17
CA VAL A 238 18.96 11.64 12.37
C VAL A 238 20.07 11.79 13.41
N VAL A 239 19.95 11.12 14.56
CA VAL A 239 20.91 11.24 15.65
C VAL A 239 22.17 10.39 15.45
N SER A 240 22.11 9.37 14.59
CA SER A 240 23.21 8.45 14.30
C SER A 240 24.05 8.85 13.08
N GLY A 241 23.83 10.05 12.49
CA GLY A 241 24.61 10.54 11.36
C GLY A 241 24.24 9.91 10.02
N ALA A 242 23.01 9.43 9.86
CA ALA A 242 22.47 8.86 8.64
C ALA A 242 21.35 9.70 8.00
N PRO A 243 21.55 11.02 7.71
CA PRO A 243 20.49 11.88 7.22
C PRO A 243 19.99 11.48 5.83
N ALA A 244 20.80 10.80 5.01
CA ALA A 244 20.34 10.27 3.72
C ALA A 244 19.23 9.23 3.90
N TYR A 245 19.34 8.36 4.92
CA TYR A 245 18.29 7.40 5.25
C TYR A 245 16.99 8.11 5.64
N SER A 246 17.07 9.08 6.54
CA SER A 246 15.90 9.85 7.01
C SER A 246 15.14 10.51 5.86
N LEU A 247 15.83 11.12 4.89
CA LEU A 247 15.16 11.74 3.74
C LEU A 247 14.41 10.73 2.84
N VAL A 248 14.91 9.50 2.74
CA VAL A 248 14.20 8.41 2.03
C VAL A 248 13.03 7.91 2.89
N ALA A 249 13.25 7.73 4.18
CA ALA A 249 12.23 7.25 5.12
C ALA A 249 11.00 8.15 5.15
N GLN A 250 11.17 9.47 5.21
CA GLN A 250 10.08 10.44 5.19
C GLN A 250 9.20 10.32 3.95
N HIS A 251 9.79 10.08 2.77
CA HIS A 251 9.03 9.88 1.54
C HIS A 251 8.16 8.63 1.62
N MET A 252 8.73 7.51 2.05
CA MET A 252 8.01 6.24 2.17
C MET A 252 6.93 6.30 3.27
N ALA A 253 7.22 6.95 4.40
CA ALA A 253 6.25 7.16 5.47
C ALA A 253 5.04 8.00 5.01
N SER A 254 5.30 9.09 4.27
CA SER A 254 4.26 9.95 3.71
C SER A 254 3.34 9.18 2.75
N TRP A 255 3.91 8.36 1.87
CA TRP A 255 3.13 7.49 1.01
C TRP A 255 2.28 6.51 1.82
N PHE A 256 2.87 5.87 2.82
CA PHE A 256 2.18 4.87 3.62
C PHE A 256 1.01 5.46 4.39
N ALA A 257 1.18 6.64 4.97
CA ALA A 257 0.10 7.36 5.65
C ALA A 257 -1.09 7.65 4.72
N ASP A 258 -0.83 8.07 3.46
CA ASP A 258 -1.89 8.25 2.47
C ASP A 258 -2.55 6.91 2.08
N ASN A 259 -1.75 5.85 1.89
CA ASN A 259 -2.24 4.51 1.54
C ASN A 259 -3.12 3.94 2.66
N ARG A 260 -2.79 4.15 3.93
CA ARG A 260 -3.60 3.70 5.07
C ARG A 260 -5.04 4.19 5.03
N ARG A 261 -5.29 5.39 4.54
CA ARG A 261 -6.61 6.04 4.55
C ARG A 261 -7.69 5.20 3.87
N TRP A 262 -7.39 4.59 2.73
CA TRP A 262 -8.38 3.79 2.01
C TRP A 262 -8.58 2.41 2.64
N ILE A 263 -7.53 1.80 3.17
CA ILE A 263 -7.60 0.48 3.82
C ILE A 263 -8.39 0.61 5.13
N ASP A 264 -8.09 1.61 5.96
CA ASP A 264 -8.81 1.84 7.21
C ASP A 264 -10.29 2.15 6.97
N ALA A 265 -10.59 2.93 5.93
CA ALA A 265 -11.98 3.19 5.53
C ALA A 265 -12.70 1.92 5.04
N LEU A 266 -12.01 1.00 4.36
CA LEU A 266 -12.58 -0.27 3.93
C LEU A 266 -12.88 -1.18 5.14
N TYR A 267 -11.95 -1.26 6.10
CA TYR A 267 -12.17 -2.02 7.34
C TYR A 267 -13.32 -1.44 8.17
N THR A 268 -13.45 -0.12 8.19
CA THR A 268 -14.59 0.55 8.82
C THR A 268 -15.89 0.20 8.10
N ALA A 269 -15.93 0.30 6.77
CA ALA A 269 -17.12 -0.06 6.00
C ALA A 269 -17.54 -1.53 6.21
N TRP A 270 -16.59 -2.45 6.30
CA TRP A 270 -16.90 -3.85 6.63
C TRP A 270 -17.53 -4.00 8.01
N ARG A 271 -17.03 -3.31 9.04
CA ARG A 271 -17.59 -3.37 10.41
C ARG A 271 -18.95 -2.71 10.55
N GLU A 272 -19.19 -1.65 9.78
CA GLU A 272 -20.40 -0.84 9.84
C GLU A 272 -21.48 -1.29 8.85
N ASP A 273 -21.25 -2.37 8.09
CA ASP A 273 -22.26 -2.89 7.16
C ASP A 273 -23.53 -3.28 7.92
N PRO A 274 -24.72 -2.82 7.46
CA PRO A 274 -25.96 -2.96 8.21
C PRO A 274 -26.41 -4.41 8.43
N GLU A 275 -26.05 -5.34 7.53
CA GLU A 275 -26.45 -6.74 7.60
C GLU A 275 -25.29 -7.67 7.96
N LEU A 276 -24.10 -7.36 7.45
CA LEU A 276 -22.89 -8.21 7.54
C LEU A 276 -21.87 -7.71 8.54
N GLY A 277 -22.07 -6.53 9.15
CA GLY A 277 -21.10 -5.88 10.01
C GLY A 277 -20.59 -6.74 11.14
N ALA A 278 -21.48 -7.44 11.85
CA ALA A 278 -21.10 -8.35 12.94
C ALA A 278 -20.26 -9.53 12.45
N THR A 279 -20.62 -10.10 11.30
CA THR A 279 -19.86 -11.21 10.66
C THR A 279 -18.50 -10.73 10.21
N ASN A 280 -18.42 -9.60 9.50
CA ASN A 280 -17.18 -9.01 9.06
C ASN A 280 -16.26 -8.63 10.23
N ALA A 281 -16.82 -8.10 11.32
CA ALA A 281 -16.05 -7.79 12.53
C ALA A 281 -15.41 -9.04 13.16
N ALA A 282 -16.17 -10.15 13.23
CA ALA A 282 -15.65 -11.42 13.71
C ALA A 282 -14.54 -11.98 12.81
N LEU A 283 -14.73 -11.92 11.49
CA LEU A 283 -13.72 -12.33 10.50
C LEU A 283 -12.47 -11.45 10.56
N LEU A 284 -12.62 -10.12 10.73
CA LEU A 284 -11.48 -9.22 10.92
C LEU A 284 -10.71 -9.52 12.20
N ALA A 285 -11.40 -9.84 13.29
CA ALA A 285 -10.75 -10.20 14.53
C ALA A 285 -9.97 -11.53 14.40
N GLU A 286 -10.56 -12.54 13.78
CA GLU A 286 -9.95 -13.86 13.59
C GLU A 286 -8.79 -13.81 12.59
N HIS A 287 -9.08 -13.44 11.35
CA HIS A 287 -8.08 -13.46 10.26
C HIS A 287 -7.06 -12.33 10.40
N GLY A 288 -7.47 -11.17 10.95
CA GLY A 288 -6.55 -10.07 11.24
C GLY A 288 -5.54 -10.45 12.32
N ALA A 289 -5.97 -11.11 13.40
CA ALA A 289 -5.04 -11.63 14.41
C ALA A 289 -4.06 -12.64 13.81
N ALA A 290 -4.56 -13.61 13.04
CA ALA A 290 -3.71 -14.60 12.38
C ALA A 290 -2.71 -13.97 11.39
N ALA A 291 -3.15 -12.95 10.63
CA ALA A 291 -2.26 -12.22 9.72
C ALA A 291 -1.16 -11.46 10.48
N VAL A 292 -1.50 -10.83 11.61
CA VAL A 292 -0.52 -10.14 12.46
C VAL A 292 0.46 -11.13 13.10
N ASP A 293 0.00 -12.29 13.55
CA ASP A 293 0.88 -13.33 14.13
C ASP A 293 1.88 -13.84 13.09
N THR A 294 1.41 -14.12 11.87
CA THR A 294 2.27 -14.50 10.75
C THR A 294 3.25 -13.38 10.37
N ALA A 295 2.77 -12.13 10.29
CA ALA A 295 3.61 -10.99 10.00
C ALA A 295 4.72 -10.81 11.04
N LEU A 296 4.38 -10.93 12.34
CA LEU A 296 5.36 -10.82 13.42
C LEU A 296 6.42 -11.94 13.33
N GLU A 297 6.00 -13.18 13.07
CA GLU A 297 6.92 -14.31 12.88
C GLU A 297 7.91 -14.05 11.75
N VAL A 298 7.43 -13.62 10.58
CA VAL A 298 8.29 -13.46 9.40
C VAL A 298 9.12 -12.16 9.40
N VAL A 299 8.68 -11.12 10.13
CA VAL A 299 9.42 -9.86 10.26
C VAL A 299 10.45 -9.91 11.41
N THR A 300 10.30 -10.78 12.39
CA THR A 300 11.22 -10.87 13.54
C THR A 300 12.68 -11.13 13.11
N PRO A 301 13.01 -12.07 12.22
CA PRO A 301 14.39 -12.26 11.79
C PRO A 301 14.97 -11.04 11.06
N PHE A 302 14.14 -10.34 10.31
CA PHE A 302 14.49 -9.09 9.63
C PHE A 302 14.81 -7.98 10.65
N ALA A 303 13.98 -7.78 11.66
CA ALA A 303 14.19 -6.82 12.72
C ALA A 303 15.43 -7.16 13.56
N ALA A 304 15.63 -8.44 13.91
CA ALA A 304 16.81 -8.90 14.61
C ALA A 304 18.11 -8.58 13.85
N ARG A 305 18.11 -8.73 12.52
CA ARG A 305 19.26 -8.35 11.70
C ARG A 305 19.54 -6.84 11.75
N ILE A 306 18.50 -6.01 11.80
CA ILE A 306 18.67 -4.55 12.00
C ILE A 306 19.33 -4.27 13.37
N ASP A 307 18.87 -4.93 14.43
CA ASP A 307 19.44 -4.77 15.76
C ASP A 307 20.94 -5.17 15.81
N GLU A 308 21.33 -6.23 15.08
CA GLU A 308 22.72 -6.62 14.94
C GLU A 308 23.55 -5.55 14.20
N LEU A 309 23.06 -5.05 13.06
CA LEU A 309 23.77 -4.10 12.23
C LEU A 309 23.94 -2.72 12.88
N LEU A 310 22.95 -2.29 13.65
CA LEU A 310 22.95 -0.97 14.30
C LEU A 310 23.38 -1.01 15.77
N GLY A 311 23.68 -2.19 16.32
CA GLY A 311 24.17 -2.32 17.70
C GLY A 311 23.07 -2.06 18.75
N GLY A 312 21.84 -2.52 18.50
CA GLY A 312 20.73 -2.42 19.45
C GLY A 312 19.77 -1.27 19.13
N SER A 313 19.13 -1.33 17.96
CA SER A 313 18.12 -0.35 17.52
C SER A 313 16.75 -0.56 18.18
N SER A 314 16.55 -1.62 18.97
CA SER A 314 15.25 -2.05 19.52
C SER A 314 14.20 -2.34 18.42
N ALA A 315 14.65 -2.82 17.27
CA ALA A 315 13.79 -3.12 16.13
C ALA A 315 12.80 -4.26 16.44
N VAL A 316 13.24 -5.31 17.15
CA VAL A 316 12.39 -6.42 17.56
C VAL A 316 11.32 -5.96 18.56
N ASP A 317 11.67 -5.12 19.53
CA ASP A 317 10.72 -4.57 20.47
C ASP A 317 9.68 -3.70 19.75
N ARG A 318 10.13 -2.88 18.80
CA ARG A 318 9.23 -2.01 18.01
C ARG A 318 8.18 -2.80 17.24
N ILE A 319 8.57 -3.81 16.48
CA ILE A 319 7.59 -4.61 15.72
C ILE A 319 6.64 -5.37 16.62
N THR A 320 7.09 -5.78 17.82
CA THR A 320 6.25 -6.45 18.80
C THR A 320 5.17 -5.50 19.35
N MET A 321 5.53 -4.26 19.64
CA MET A 321 4.58 -3.22 20.05
C MET A 321 3.57 -2.92 18.92
N THR A 322 4.06 -2.67 17.73
CA THR A 322 3.21 -2.39 16.56
C THR A 322 2.25 -3.55 16.26
N ALA A 323 2.72 -4.80 16.38
CA ALA A 323 1.86 -5.98 16.21
C ALA A 323 0.72 -6.02 17.25
N ALA A 324 0.99 -5.66 18.52
CA ALA A 324 -0.04 -5.59 19.55
C ALA A 324 -1.08 -4.50 19.25
N GLU A 325 -0.65 -3.32 18.79
CA GLU A 325 -1.53 -2.22 18.36
C GLU A 325 -2.41 -2.63 17.18
N VAL A 326 -1.83 -3.23 16.15
CA VAL A 326 -2.56 -3.69 14.96
C VAL A 326 -3.58 -4.76 15.32
N ARG A 327 -3.21 -5.71 16.19
CA ARG A 327 -4.14 -6.74 16.67
C ARG A 327 -5.33 -6.12 17.41
N THR A 328 -5.07 -5.15 18.27
CA THR A 328 -6.12 -4.40 19.00
C THR A 328 -7.06 -3.69 18.04
N ALA A 329 -6.51 -3.05 17.00
CA ALA A 329 -7.32 -2.39 15.97
C ALA A 329 -8.22 -3.36 15.19
N HIS A 330 -7.79 -4.61 14.96
CA HIS A 330 -8.62 -5.63 14.31
C HIS A 330 -9.73 -6.17 15.21
N THR A 331 -9.52 -6.27 16.51
CA THR A 331 -10.53 -6.74 17.47
C THR A 331 -11.58 -5.69 17.82
N GLY A 332 -11.39 -4.43 17.45
CA GLY A 332 -12.30 -3.33 17.78
C GLY A 332 -12.32 -2.98 19.28
N ALA A 333 -11.40 -3.51 20.07
CA ALA A 333 -11.21 -3.08 21.45
C ALA A 333 -10.69 -1.63 21.40
N ALA A 334 -11.46 -0.70 21.99
CA ALA A 334 -11.01 0.68 22.14
C ALA A 334 -9.74 0.69 23.00
N ALA A 335 -8.69 1.36 22.52
CA ALA A 335 -7.47 1.60 23.26
C ALA A 335 -7.72 2.56 24.43
#